data_b1be52add154001b99ecb7660ba544a2
#
_entry.id   b1be52add154001b99ecb7660ba544a2
#
_cell.length_a   1.000
_cell.length_b   1.000
_cell.length_c   1.000
_cell.angle_alpha   90.00
_cell.angle_beta   90.00
_cell.angle_gamma   90.00
#
_symmetry.space_group_name_H-M   'P 1'
#
loop_
_entity.id
_entity.type
_entity.pdbx_description
1 polymer ?
#
loop_
_entity_poly.entity_id
_entity_poly.type
_entity_poly.pdbx_seq_one_letter_code
_entity_poly.pdbx_strand_id
1 'polypeptide(L)'
;MQEYYIGPDLNTQLAALLQKLNVTKVFLVRGKKSYTSCGASDVMDAVLSGRGIKTVCFFDFLTNPRVEDVRKGVLLCKSQCPNIILAVGGGSALDMAKLIRYHIYKETDSYIPLVVIPTTAGTGAETTHFSVCYINGEKQSIADSAMLPDYAFVCSELTSPVSYTHLRAHETLAN
;
A
#
# COMPACT_ATOMS: atom_id res chain seq x y z
N MET A 1 7.77 -6.89 -14.32
CA MET A 1 6.45 -7.59 -14.48
C MET A 1 5.87 -7.74 -13.08
N GLN A 2 4.61 -7.37 -12.84
CA GLN A 2 3.96 -7.50 -11.54
C GLN A 2 3.61 -8.97 -11.24
N GLU A 3 3.89 -9.43 -10.02
CA GLU A 3 3.50 -10.76 -9.55
C GLU A 3 2.21 -10.67 -8.71
N TYR A 4 1.26 -11.60 -8.92
CA TYR A 4 -0.02 -11.64 -8.21
C TYR A 4 -0.10 -12.89 -7.34
N TYR A 5 -0.60 -12.69 -6.11
CA TYR A 5 -0.93 -13.74 -5.16
C TYR A 5 -2.41 -13.61 -4.81
N ILE A 6 -3.21 -14.62 -5.16
CA ILE A 6 -4.66 -14.60 -4.95
C ILE A 6 -5.04 -15.79 -4.10
N GLY A 7 -5.77 -15.57 -3.02
CA GLY A 7 -6.29 -16.64 -2.17
C GLY A 7 -6.17 -16.35 -0.67
N PRO A 8 -6.55 -17.34 0.15
CA PRO A 8 -6.64 -17.18 1.60
C PRO A 8 -5.29 -17.26 2.34
N ASP A 9 -4.25 -17.79 1.70
CA ASP A 9 -2.97 -18.09 2.37
C ASP A 9 -1.99 -16.91 2.35
N LEU A 10 -2.51 -15.74 2.70
CA LEU A 10 -1.73 -14.50 2.72
C LEU A 10 -0.48 -14.60 3.63
N ASN A 11 -0.64 -15.18 4.83
CA ASN A 11 0.44 -15.26 5.82
C ASN A 11 1.65 -16.00 5.28
N THR A 12 1.44 -17.20 4.73
CA THR A 12 2.52 -18.05 4.23
C THR A 12 3.15 -17.45 2.98
N GLN A 13 2.34 -16.96 2.05
CA GLN A 13 2.82 -16.39 0.79
C GLN A 13 3.61 -15.09 1.01
N LEU A 14 3.11 -14.18 1.86
CA LEU A 14 3.81 -12.94 2.19
C LEU A 14 5.12 -13.24 2.93
N ALA A 15 5.08 -14.17 3.87
CA ALA A 15 6.27 -14.60 4.60
C ALA A 15 7.36 -15.16 3.68
N ALA A 16 6.99 -16.02 2.73
CA ALA A 16 7.90 -16.58 1.74
C ALA A 16 8.49 -15.51 0.83
N LEU A 17 7.67 -14.52 0.40
CA LEU A 17 8.15 -13.40 -0.39
C LEU A 17 9.17 -12.54 0.38
N LEU A 18 8.87 -12.16 1.62
CA LEU A 18 9.77 -11.35 2.45
C LEU A 18 11.10 -12.07 2.71
N GLN A 19 11.07 -13.39 2.88
CA GLN A 19 12.26 -14.21 3.00
C GLN A 19 13.05 -14.27 1.68
N LYS A 20 12.39 -14.51 0.54
CA LYS A 20 12.99 -14.51 -0.80
C LYS A 20 13.73 -13.19 -1.08
N LEU A 21 13.16 -12.06 -0.65
CA LEU A 21 13.72 -10.73 -0.83
C LEU A 21 14.71 -10.31 0.28
N ASN A 22 15.03 -11.18 1.24
CA ASN A 22 15.91 -10.91 2.38
C ASN A 22 15.51 -9.62 3.13
N VAL A 23 14.21 -9.44 3.38
CA VAL A 23 13.69 -8.21 4.00
C VAL A 23 14.05 -8.18 5.49
N THR A 24 14.67 -7.09 5.91
CA THR A 24 15.03 -6.82 7.32
C THR A 24 14.30 -5.61 7.89
N LYS A 25 13.86 -4.69 7.02
CA LYS A 25 13.11 -3.50 7.42
C LYS A 25 12.01 -3.17 6.41
N VAL A 26 10.80 -3.01 6.92
CA VAL A 26 9.59 -2.67 6.15
C VAL A 26 9.17 -1.24 6.44
N PHE A 27 8.84 -0.49 5.40
CA PHE A 27 8.06 0.74 5.51
C PHE A 27 6.59 0.41 5.24
N LEU A 28 5.78 0.37 6.31
CA LEU A 28 4.37 -0.04 6.25
C LEU A 28 3.47 1.19 6.10
N VAL A 29 2.94 1.39 4.91
CA VAL A 29 1.89 2.38 4.64
C VAL A 29 0.53 1.71 4.84
N ARG A 30 -0.29 2.22 5.77
CA ARG A 30 -1.52 1.54 6.14
C ARG A 30 -2.69 2.50 6.39
N GLY A 31 -3.90 1.97 6.24
CA GLY A 31 -5.09 2.67 6.72
C GLY A 31 -5.09 2.87 8.23
N LYS A 32 -5.92 3.77 8.74
CA LYS A 32 -6.09 4.00 10.19
C LYS A 32 -6.99 2.93 10.79
N LYS A 33 -8.30 3.13 10.72
CA LYS A 33 -9.29 2.22 11.32
C LYS A 33 -9.46 0.92 10.55
N SER A 34 -9.49 0.98 9.23
CA SER A 34 -9.67 -0.18 8.36
C SER A 34 -8.62 -1.26 8.55
N TYR A 35 -7.38 -0.87 8.82
CA TYR A 35 -6.28 -1.79 9.06
C TYR A 35 -6.52 -2.77 10.20
N THR A 36 -7.10 -2.28 11.31
CA THR A 36 -7.42 -3.11 12.46
C THR A 36 -8.77 -3.82 12.27
N SER A 37 -9.78 -3.13 11.74
CA SER A 37 -11.14 -3.68 11.65
C SER A 37 -11.28 -4.81 10.62
N CYS A 38 -10.41 -4.90 9.61
CA CYS A 38 -10.40 -5.99 8.64
C CYS A 38 -9.49 -7.18 9.02
N GLY A 39 -8.84 -7.15 10.19
CA GLY A 39 -7.92 -8.19 10.64
C GLY A 39 -6.50 -8.11 10.03
N ALA A 40 -6.20 -7.09 9.21
CA ALA A 40 -4.89 -6.94 8.61
C ALA A 40 -3.77 -6.72 9.65
N SER A 41 -4.09 -6.11 10.80
CA SER A 41 -3.13 -5.96 11.91
C SER A 41 -2.59 -7.29 12.39
N ASP A 42 -3.46 -8.27 12.61
CA ASP A 42 -3.07 -9.56 13.16
C ASP A 42 -2.20 -10.34 12.16
N VAL A 43 -2.55 -10.25 10.88
CA VAL A 43 -1.76 -10.83 9.78
C VAL A 43 -0.36 -10.21 9.73
N MET A 44 -0.27 -8.87 9.77
CA MET A 44 1.03 -8.17 9.72
C MET A 44 1.87 -8.45 10.95
N ASP A 45 1.28 -8.49 12.13
CA ASP A 45 1.98 -8.80 13.37
C ASP A 45 2.54 -10.23 13.34
N ALA A 46 1.75 -11.21 12.89
CA ALA A 46 2.22 -12.59 12.75
C ALA A 46 3.37 -12.73 11.74
N VAL A 47 3.29 -12.04 10.60
CA VAL A 47 4.28 -12.15 9.53
C VAL A 47 5.56 -11.37 9.85
N LEU A 48 5.46 -10.14 10.36
CA LEU A 48 6.61 -9.25 10.52
C LEU A 48 7.32 -9.47 11.86
N SER A 49 6.57 -9.48 12.98
CA SER A 49 7.15 -9.60 14.32
C SER A 49 7.76 -10.98 14.57
N GLY A 50 7.11 -12.04 14.08
CA GLY A 50 7.61 -13.42 14.19
C GLY A 50 8.95 -13.66 13.50
N ARG A 51 9.41 -12.73 12.64
CA ARG A 51 10.68 -12.83 11.90
C ARG A 51 11.71 -11.78 12.31
N GLY A 52 11.42 -10.97 13.33
CA GLY A 52 12.32 -9.90 13.75
C GLY A 52 12.49 -8.78 12.71
N ILE A 53 11.54 -8.64 11.78
CA ILE A 53 11.57 -7.60 10.75
C ILE A 53 11.23 -6.26 11.40
N LYS A 54 12.11 -5.28 11.27
CA LYS A 54 11.88 -3.92 11.76
C LYS A 54 10.79 -3.26 10.92
N THR A 55 9.77 -2.70 11.57
CA THR A 55 8.65 -2.07 10.88
C THR A 55 8.55 -0.60 11.25
N VAL A 56 8.51 0.26 10.23
CA VAL A 56 8.21 1.69 10.37
C VAL A 56 6.84 1.95 9.76
N CYS A 57 5.88 2.35 10.58
CA CYS A 57 4.51 2.59 10.14
C CYS A 57 4.30 4.05 9.69
N PHE A 58 3.63 4.22 8.56
CA PHE A 58 3.13 5.50 8.08
C PHE A 58 1.62 5.41 7.83
N PHE A 59 0.84 6.11 8.62
CA PHE A 59 -0.63 6.10 8.56
C PHE A 59 -1.26 7.47 8.86
N ASP A 60 -0.44 8.48 9.14
CA ASP A 60 -0.93 9.83 9.43
C ASP A 60 -1.10 10.65 8.16
N PHE A 61 -2.06 10.24 7.34
CA PHE A 61 -2.51 10.94 6.15
C PHE A 61 -4.03 10.86 6.03
N LEU A 62 -4.59 11.75 5.23
CA LEU A 62 -6.03 11.80 4.95
C LEU A 62 -6.41 10.84 3.83
N THR A 63 -7.70 10.47 3.78
CA THR A 63 -8.31 9.91 2.57
C THR A 63 -8.05 10.86 1.40
N ASN A 64 -7.68 10.29 0.26
CA ASN A 64 -7.20 11.05 -0.90
C ASN A 64 -5.84 11.74 -0.60
N PRO A 65 -4.74 11.10 -0.99
CA PRO A 65 -3.39 11.59 -0.73
C PRO A 65 -3.20 13.07 -1.10
N ARG A 66 -2.63 13.84 -0.18
CA ARG A 66 -2.21 15.22 -0.43
C ARG A 66 -0.70 15.26 -0.60
N VAL A 67 -0.22 16.17 -1.43
CA VAL A 67 1.22 16.31 -1.72
C VAL A 67 2.04 16.54 -0.44
N GLU A 68 1.49 17.26 0.54
CA GLU A 68 2.13 17.51 1.83
C GLU A 68 2.34 16.22 2.62
N ASP A 69 1.36 15.32 2.62
CA ASP A 69 1.45 14.03 3.30
C ASP A 69 2.38 13.07 2.55
N VAL A 70 2.39 13.13 1.20
CA VAL A 70 3.36 12.39 0.39
C VAL A 70 4.79 12.81 0.74
N ARG A 71 5.07 14.11 0.85
CA ARG A 71 6.38 14.65 1.26
C ARG A 71 6.82 14.14 2.63
N LYS A 72 5.91 14.13 3.61
CA LYS A 72 6.19 13.55 4.95
C LYS A 72 6.57 12.06 4.85
N GLY A 73 5.79 11.31 4.08
CA GLY A 73 6.05 9.88 3.85
C GLY A 73 7.40 9.63 3.17
N VAL A 74 7.75 10.44 2.15
CA VAL A 74 9.06 10.37 1.46
C VAL A 74 10.20 10.64 2.42
N LEU A 75 10.14 11.72 3.21
CA LEU A 75 11.18 12.07 4.18
C LEU A 75 11.36 10.96 5.22
N LEU A 76 10.26 10.45 5.79
CA LEU A 76 10.30 9.37 6.77
C LEU A 76 10.87 8.09 6.15
N CYS A 77 10.41 7.69 4.97
CA CYS A 77 10.90 6.49 4.29
C CYS A 77 12.41 6.58 4.00
N LYS A 78 12.88 7.71 3.45
CA LYS A 78 14.31 7.94 3.17
C LYS A 78 15.16 7.88 4.45
N SER A 79 14.71 8.48 5.55
CA SER A 79 15.45 8.47 6.82
C SER A 79 15.59 7.08 7.43
N GLN A 80 14.68 6.18 7.12
CA GLN A 80 14.64 4.83 7.67
C GLN A 80 15.34 3.78 6.80
N CYS A 81 15.60 4.07 5.53
CA CYS A 81 16.25 3.16 4.58
C CYS A 81 15.63 1.73 4.60
N PRO A 82 14.34 1.55 4.33
CA PRO A 82 13.71 0.23 4.32
C PRO A 82 14.15 -0.59 3.10
N ASN A 83 14.04 -1.92 3.20
CA ASN A 83 14.28 -2.82 2.05
C ASN A 83 13.06 -2.88 1.11
N ILE A 84 11.87 -2.58 1.65
CA ILE A 84 10.60 -2.75 0.95
C ILE A 84 9.56 -1.76 1.47
N ILE A 85 8.66 -1.33 0.60
CA ILE A 85 7.42 -0.64 0.97
C ILE A 85 6.28 -1.65 0.92
N LEU A 86 5.53 -1.76 2.00
CA LEU A 86 4.34 -2.60 2.11
C LEU A 86 3.13 -1.70 2.33
N ALA A 87 2.15 -1.75 1.43
CA ALA A 87 0.93 -0.97 1.52
C ALA A 87 -0.26 -1.87 1.87
N VAL A 88 -0.96 -1.57 2.97
CA VAL A 88 -2.12 -2.34 3.45
C VAL A 88 -3.30 -1.40 3.68
N GLY A 89 -4.34 -1.51 2.86
CA GLY A 89 -5.50 -0.63 3.00
C GLY A 89 -6.33 -0.50 1.74
N GLY A 90 -7.22 0.48 1.72
CA GLY A 90 -7.97 0.87 0.53
C GLY A 90 -7.13 1.68 -0.46
N GLY A 91 -7.75 2.12 -1.56
CA GLY A 91 -7.08 2.85 -2.64
C GLY A 91 -6.19 4.00 -2.17
N SER A 92 -6.63 4.79 -1.17
CA SER A 92 -5.82 5.91 -0.63
C SER A 92 -4.49 5.46 -0.01
N ALA A 93 -4.46 4.33 0.68
CA ALA A 93 -3.21 3.81 1.26
C ALA A 93 -2.28 3.25 0.17
N LEU A 94 -2.84 2.57 -0.83
CA LEU A 94 -2.09 2.06 -1.96
C LEU A 94 -1.52 3.22 -2.80
N ASP A 95 -2.34 4.22 -3.10
CA ASP A 95 -1.91 5.43 -3.83
C ASP A 95 -0.83 6.20 -3.09
N MET A 96 -0.96 6.35 -1.76
CA MET A 96 0.07 6.98 -0.92
C MET A 96 1.41 6.25 -1.05
N ALA A 97 1.42 4.93 -0.96
CA ALA A 97 2.64 4.14 -1.07
C ALA A 97 3.29 4.24 -2.47
N LYS A 98 2.48 4.21 -3.53
CA LYS A 98 2.94 4.41 -4.92
C LYS A 98 3.59 5.78 -5.09
N LEU A 99 2.94 6.84 -4.59
CA LEU A 99 3.47 8.20 -4.66
C LEU A 99 4.77 8.36 -3.88
N ILE A 100 4.87 7.78 -2.67
CA ILE A 100 6.11 7.79 -1.88
C ILE A 100 7.24 7.12 -2.66
N ARG A 101 7.02 5.89 -3.19
CA ARG A 101 8.02 5.19 -4.00
C ARG A 101 8.42 5.98 -5.23
N TYR A 102 7.45 6.51 -5.95
CA TYR A 102 7.67 7.30 -7.17
C TYR A 102 8.57 8.51 -6.91
N HIS A 103 8.27 9.29 -5.86
CA HIS A 103 9.09 10.45 -5.55
C HIS A 103 10.51 10.06 -5.12
N ILE A 104 10.67 9.01 -4.31
CA ILE A 104 12.01 8.51 -3.94
C ILE A 104 12.78 8.10 -5.19
N TYR A 105 12.16 7.33 -6.09
CA TYR A 105 12.80 6.90 -7.32
C TYR A 105 13.22 8.08 -8.21
N LYS A 106 12.34 9.07 -8.41
CA LYS A 106 12.65 10.26 -9.22
C LYS A 106 13.74 11.15 -8.62
N GLU A 107 13.85 11.18 -7.29
CA GLU A 107 14.85 12.01 -6.60
C GLU A 107 16.23 11.33 -6.48
N THR A 108 16.27 10.01 -6.37
CA THR A 108 17.50 9.29 -5.96
C THR A 108 17.91 8.17 -6.90
N ASP A 109 17.08 7.86 -7.90
CA ASP A 109 17.20 6.67 -8.76
C ASP A 109 17.22 5.33 -7.98
N SER A 110 16.83 5.37 -6.69
CA SER A 110 16.78 4.21 -5.82
C SER A 110 15.45 3.48 -5.97
N TYR A 111 15.50 2.23 -6.40
CA TYR A 111 14.33 1.39 -6.54
C TYR A 111 14.05 0.61 -5.26
N ILE A 112 12.90 0.88 -4.63
CA ILE A 112 12.42 0.14 -3.47
C ILE A 112 11.22 -0.72 -3.92
N PRO A 113 11.27 -2.06 -3.78
CA PRO A 113 10.13 -2.91 -4.12
C PRO A 113 8.87 -2.51 -3.36
N LEU A 114 7.71 -2.58 -4.04
CA LEU A 114 6.40 -2.26 -3.48
C LEU A 114 5.49 -3.48 -3.50
N VAL A 115 5.06 -3.88 -2.31
CA VAL A 115 4.01 -4.88 -2.10
C VAL A 115 2.72 -4.16 -1.73
N VAL A 116 1.61 -4.55 -2.33
CA VAL A 116 0.29 -3.99 -2.01
C VAL A 116 -0.70 -5.08 -1.60
N ILE A 117 -1.47 -4.80 -0.56
CA ILE A 117 -2.51 -5.66 0.00
C ILE A 117 -3.78 -4.82 0.12
N PRO A 118 -4.68 -4.86 -0.87
CA PRO A 118 -5.94 -4.13 -0.81
C PRO A 118 -6.86 -4.70 0.28
N THR A 119 -7.48 -3.81 1.05
CA THR A 119 -8.53 -4.16 2.02
C THR A 119 -9.91 -3.67 1.59
N THR A 120 -10.02 -3.11 0.38
CA THR A 120 -11.27 -2.64 -0.23
C THR A 120 -11.31 -3.14 -1.66
N ALA A 121 -12.38 -3.83 -2.03
CA ALA A 121 -12.61 -4.29 -3.40
C ALA A 121 -13.02 -3.12 -4.32
N GLY A 122 -12.78 -3.27 -5.62
CA GLY A 122 -13.29 -2.37 -6.66
C GLY A 122 -12.43 -1.14 -6.97
N THR A 123 -11.34 -0.87 -6.24
CA THR A 123 -10.50 0.31 -6.53
C THR A 123 -9.53 0.08 -7.69
N GLY A 124 -9.10 -1.15 -7.93
CA GLY A 124 -8.09 -1.51 -8.93
C GLY A 124 -6.70 -0.89 -8.67
N ALA A 125 -6.51 -0.23 -7.53
CA ALA A 125 -5.26 0.47 -7.23
C ALA A 125 -4.05 -0.48 -7.17
N GLU A 126 -4.27 -1.75 -6.88
CA GLU A 126 -3.25 -2.80 -6.83
C GLU A 126 -2.72 -3.20 -8.21
N THR A 127 -3.44 -2.89 -9.29
CA THR A 127 -3.09 -3.32 -10.65
C THR A 127 -2.66 -2.18 -11.57
N THR A 128 -2.72 -0.94 -11.07
CA THR A 128 -2.55 0.25 -11.91
C THR A 128 -1.21 0.96 -11.66
N HIS A 129 -0.70 1.61 -12.70
CA HIS A 129 0.51 2.44 -12.68
C HIS A 129 0.20 3.94 -12.49
N PHE A 130 -0.98 4.29 -12.01
CA PHE A 130 -1.34 5.66 -11.68
C PHE A 130 -1.81 5.79 -10.22
N SER A 131 -1.76 7.00 -9.71
CA SER A 131 -2.24 7.36 -8.38
C SER A 131 -2.91 8.73 -8.41
N VAL A 132 -3.88 8.92 -7.52
CA VAL A 132 -4.54 10.20 -7.32
C VAL A 132 -3.83 10.96 -6.20
N CYS A 133 -3.51 12.23 -6.45
CA CYS A 133 -2.94 13.14 -5.48
C CYS A 133 -3.68 14.50 -5.52
N TYR A 134 -3.86 15.13 -4.36
CA TYR A 134 -4.37 16.49 -4.27
C TYR A 134 -3.21 17.47 -4.13
N ILE A 135 -3.11 18.39 -5.09
CA ILE A 135 -2.10 19.45 -5.12
C ILE A 135 -2.83 20.78 -5.09
N ASN A 136 -2.59 21.61 -4.07
CA ASN A 136 -3.28 22.89 -3.86
C ASN A 136 -4.82 22.78 -3.86
N GLY A 137 -5.34 21.63 -3.37
CA GLY A 137 -6.77 21.38 -3.32
C GLY A 137 -7.39 20.82 -4.60
N GLU A 138 -6.63 20.72 -5.69
CA GLU A 138 -7.06 20.16 -6.95
C GLU A 138 -6.67 18.68 -7.07
N LYS A 139 -7.60 17.86 -7.56
CA LYS A 139 -7.38 16.44 -7.82
C LYS A 139 -6.56 16.27 -9.08
N GLN A 140 -5.41 15.64 -8.95
CA GLN A 140 -4.55 15.29 -10.08
C GLN A 140 -4.31 13.78 -10.12
N SER A 141 -4.31 13.23 -11.33
CA SER A 141 -3.92 11.84 -11.59
C SER A 141 -2.52 11.83 -12.17
N ILE A 142 -1.60 11.15 -11.50
CA ILE A 142 -0.22 11.01 -11.92
C ILE A 142 -0.02 9.58 -12.41
N ALA A 143 0.49 9.40 -13.63
CA ALA A 143 0.75 8.10 -14.24
C ALA A 143 2.23 7.95 -14.55
N ASP A 144 2.85 6.88 -14.05
CA ASP A 144 4.24 6.54 -14.31
C ASP A 144 4.46 5.04 -14.07
N SER A 145 5.25 4.39 -14.91
CA SER A 145 5.55 2.95 -14.77
C SER A 145 6.18 2.60 -13.42
N ALA A 146 6.92 3.53 -12.82
CA ALA A 146 7.47 3.37 -11.47
C ALA A 146 6.40 3.30 -10.37
N MET A 147 5.13 3.57 -10.66
CA MET A 147 4.02 3.43 -9.70
C MET A 147 3.37 2.04 -9.72
N LEU A 148 3.64 1.20 -10.73
CA LEU A 148 3.08 -0.14 -10.78
C LEU A 148 3.67 -0.97 -9.63
N PRO A 149 2.85 -1.51 -8.70
CA PRO A 149 3.37 -2.38 -7.65
C PRO A 149 4.10 -3.59 -8.22
N ASP A 150 5.11 -4.08 -7.51
CA ASP A 150 5.84 -5.28 -7.92
C ASP A 150 5.07 -6.55 -7.57
N TYR A 151 4.40 -6.51 -6.41
CA TYR A 151 3.65 -7.63 -5.86
C TYR A 151 2.29 -7.17 -5.37
N ALA A 152 1.24 -7.89 -5.74
CA ALA A 152 -0.12 -7.64 -5.28
C ALA A 152 -0.69 -8.91 -4.62
N PHE A 153 -1.11 -8.79 -3.36
CA PHE A 153 -1.77 -9.86 -2.61
C PHE A 153 -3.25 -9.55 -2.48
N VAL A 154 -4.10 -10.33 -3.13
CA VAL A 154 -5.55 -10.16 -3.10
C VAL A 154 -6.17 -11.27 -2.25
N CYS A 155 -6.60 -10.90 -1.04
CA CYS A 155 -7.21 -11.80 -0.08
C CYS A 155 -8.65 -11.37 0.20
N SER A 156 -9.62 -12.23 -0.11
CA SER A 156 -11.04 -11.94 0.08
C SER A 156 -11.41 -11.73 1.56
N GLU A 157 -10.71 -12.37 2.47
CA GLU A 157 -10.95 -12.24 3.92
C GLU A 157 -10.70 -10.81 4.42
N LEU A 158 -9.72 -10.10 3.84
CA LEU A 158 -9.44 -8.72 4.20
C LEU A 158 -10.38 -7.70 3.54
N THR A 159 -11.04 -8.08 2.44
CA THR A 159 -11.97 -7.20 1.71
C THR A 159 -13.43 -7.39 2.11
N SER A 160 -13.80 -8.53 2.69
CA SER A 160 -15.18 -8.87 3.02
C SER A 160 -15.84 -8.01 4.12
N PRO A 161 -15.11 -7.45 5.11
CA PRO A 161 -15.69 -6.58 6.13
C PRO A 161 -16.11 -5.20 5.62
N VAL A 162 -15.84 -4.86 4.36
CA VAL A 162 -16.23 -3.56 3.81
C VAL A 162 -17.73 -3.52 3.61
N SER A 163 -18.39 -2.58 4.29
CA SER A 163 -19.84 -2.36 4.22
C SER A 163 -20.30 -2.16 2.77
N TYR A 164 -21.38 -2.82 2.39
CA TYR A 164 -22.02 -2.75 1.07
C TYR A 164 -22.32 -1.31 0.61
N THR A 165 -22.50 -0.40 1.56
CA THR A 165 -22.68 1.04 1.31
C THR A 165 -21.45 1.71 0.73
N HIS A 166 -20.24 1.26 1.07
CA HIS A 166 -19.00 1.79 0.50
C HIS A 166 -18.71 1.26 -0.91
N LEU A 167 -19.08 0.02 -1.19
CA LEU A 167 -18.96 -0.56 -2.53
C LEU A 167 -19.86 0.17 -3.55
N ARG A 168 -21.10 0.48 -3.16
CA ARG A 168 -22.05 1.23 -4.02
C ARG A 168 -21.63 2.67 -4.31
N ALA A 169 -20.93 3.33 -3.39
CA ALA A 169 -20.50 4.72 -3.60
C ALA A 169 -19.48 4.87 -4.74
N HIS A 170 -18.74 3.82 -5.08
CA HIS A 170 -17.79 3.81 -6.19
C HIS A 170 -18.45 3.48 -7.54
N GLU A 171 -19.57 2.77 -7.56
CA GLU A 171 -20.29 2.39 -8.78
C GLU A 171 -21.20 3.51 -9.30
N THR A 172 -21.69 4.39 -8.43
CA THR A 172 -22.62 5.47 -8.81
C THR A 172 -21.96 6.71 -9.42
N LEU A 173 -20.63 6.81 -9.39
CA LEU A 173 -19.88 7.91 -10.00
C LEU A 173 -19.37 7.59 -11.43
N ALA A 174 -19.70 6.43 -11.97
CA ALA A 174 -19.28 5.99 -13.30
C ALA A 174 -20.38 6.07 -14.39
N ASN A 175 -21.53 6.73 -14.10
CA ASN A 175 -22.59 7.03 -15.07
C ASN A 175 -22.81 8.53 -15.20
#